data_c5583a4dbb2f2142808fe50244eac96e
#
_entry.id   c5583a4dbb2f2142808fe50244eac96e
#
_cell.length_a   1.000
_cell.length_b   1.000
_cell.length_c   1.000
_cell.angle_alpha   90.00
_cell.angle_beta   90.00
_cell.angle_gamma   90.00
#
_symmetry.space_group_name_H-M   'P 1'
#
loop_
_entity.id
_entity.type
_entity.pdbx_description
1 polymer ?
#
loop_
_entity_poly.entity_id
_entity_poly.type
_entity_poly.pdbx_seq_one_letter_code
_entity_poly.pdbx_strand_id
1 'polypeptide(L)'
;AIPGYTYDVELAKKLLAEAGYPNGLEVEFYAYRDRPYAEAMMGFMAKVGIKANLNWMKYSALRDKVRGDEVPFNFMTWGSGSVNDIANITAYFFDGRADDTALDAEVKKYLDAGGATIDPEERKKNYAEALRLIAERAHWLPLFSYAYFYGMKEELDFQPTPDEIVHLYRAKWK
;
A
#
# COMPACT_ATOMS: atom_id res chain seq x y z
N ALA A 1 10.02 15.94 0.15
CA ALA A 1 9.03 15.12 0.84
C ALA A 1 7.83 14.92 -0.10
N ILE A 2 7.27 13.72 -0.15
CA ILE A 2 6.04 13.46 -0.90
C ILE A 2 4.90 14.10 -0.11
N PRO A 3 4.01 14.88 -0.75
CA PRO A 3 2.86 15.48 -0.07
C PRO A 3 1.95 14.37 0.45
N GLY A 4 1.51 14.51 1.71
CA GLY A 4 0.52 13.64 2.33
C GLY A 4 -0.79 14.38 2.54
N TYR A 5 -1.89 13.65 2.57
CA TYR A 5 -3.18 14.20 2.96
C TYR A 5 -3.23 14.34 4.48
N THR A 6 -3.75 15.47 4.96
CA THR A 6 -4.08 15.65 6.38
C THR A 6 -5.45 15.07 6.68
N TYR A 7 -5.65 14.62 7.93
CA TYR A 7 -6.98 14.20 8.37
C TYR A 7 -7.90 15.42 8.47
N ASP A 8 -8.84 15.54 7.55
CA ASP A 8 -9.80 16.65 7.48
C ASP A 8 -11.16 16.14 6.99
N VAL A 9 -12.09 15.99 7.94
CA VAL A 9 -13.44 15.47 7.69
C VAL A 9 -14.25 16.42 6.82
N GLU A 10 -14.12 17.72 7.04
CA GLU A 10 -14.92 18.72 6.31
C GLU A 10 -14.42 18.86 4.86
N LEU A 11 -13.12 18.85 4.66
CA LEU A 11 -12.53 18.81 3.32
C LEU A 11 -12.95 17.53 2.58
N ALA A 12 -12.92 16.37 3.24
CA ALA A 12 -13.31 15.10 2.62
C ALA A 12 -14.80 15.11 2.19
N LYS A 13 -15.71 15.63 3.03
CA LYS A 13 -17.12 15.80 2.66
C LYS A 13 -17.31 16.77 1.48
N LYS A 14 -16.56 17.87 1.49
CA LYS A 14 -16.58 18.83 0.38
C LYS A 14 -16.13 18.15 -0.94
N LEU A 15 -15.03 17.42 -0.92
CA LEU A 15 -14.52 16.71 -2.10
C LEU A 15 -15.49 15.63 -2.58
N LEU A 16 -16.17 14.91 -1.67
CA LEU A 16 -17.22 13.96 -2.03
C LEU A 16 -18.40 14.66 -2.73
N ALA A 17 -18.82 15.80 -2.21
CA ALA A 17 -19.90 16.58 -2.84
C ALA A 17 -19.51 17.10 -4.23
N GLU A 18 -18.27 17.59 -4.40
CA GLU A 18 -17.72 18.01 -5.70
C GLU A 18 -17.62 16.84 -6.68
N ALA A 19 -17.36 15.64 -6.19
CA ALA A 19 -17.34 14.39 -6.98
C ALA A 19 -18.76 13.86 -7.32
N GLY A 20 -19.84 14.54 -6.89
CA GLY A 20 -21.19 14.14 -7.18
C GLY A 20 -21.87 13.29 -6.09
N TYR A 21 -21.24 13.14 -4.92
CA TYR A 21 -21.74 12.35 -3.79
C TYR A 21 -22.03 13.20 -2.54
N PRO A 22 -22.89 14.25 -2.62
CA PRO A 22 -23.14 15.16 -1.48
C PRO A 22 -23.79 14.47 -0.28
N ASN A 23 -24.44 13.33 -0.50
CA ASN A 23 -25.10 12.52 0.54
C ASN A 23 -24.28 11.29 0.93
N GLY A 24 -23.00 11.22 0.51
CA GLY A 24 -22.15 10.06 0.67
C GLY A 24 -22.38 9.00 -0.40
N LEU A 25 -21.69 7.86 -0.25
CA LEU A 25 -21.82 6.72 -1.17
C LEU A 25 -21.67 5.40 -0.42
N GLU A 26 -22.10 4.32 -1.07
CA GLU A 26 -21.88 2.96 -0.61
C GLU A 26 -20.83 2.31 -1.50
N VAL A 27 -19.83 1.63 -0.90
CA VAL A 27 -18.72 0.97 -1.62
C VAL A 27 -18.46 -0.42 -1.06
N GLU A 28 -18.13 -1.35 -1.95
CA GLU A 28 -17.62 -2.65 -1.57
C GLU A 28 -16.14 -2.52 -1.16
N PHE A 29 -15.82 -2.95 0.05
CA PHE A 29 -14.49 -2.90 0.64
C PHE A 29 -13.96 -4.29 0.87
N TYR A 30 -12.79 -4.60 0.35
CA TYR A 30 -12.22 -5.94 0.38
C TYR A 30 -11.00 -6.00 1.28
N ALA A 31 -10.90 -7.05 2.11
CA ALA A 31 -9.75 -7.29 2.97
C ALA A 31 -9.55 -8.78 3.25
N TYR A 32 -8.33 -9.18 3.66
CA TYR A 32 -7.98 -10.58 3.90
C TYR A 32 -7.26 -10.82 5.22
N ARG A 33 -6.74 -9.77 5.87
CA ARG A 33 -6.03 -9.86 7.15
C ARG A 33 -6.23 -8.60 7.99
N ASP A 34 -5.91 -8.73 9.28
CA ASP A 34 -5.94 -7.60 10.23
C ASP A 34 -7.30 -6.90 10.28
N ARG A 35 -8.35 -7.69 10.46
CA ARG A 35 -9.75 -7.24 10.49
C ARG A 35 -9.99 -5.99 11.34
N PRO A 36 -9.39 -5.83 12.54
CA PRO A 36 -9.56 -4.60 13.32
C PRO A 36 -9.13 -3.33 12.60
N TYR A 37 -8.10 -3.39 11.76
CA TYR A 37 -7.70 -2.22 10.96
C TYR A 37 -8.70 -1.93 9.84
N ALA A 38 -9.21 -2.95 9.16
CA ALA A 38 -10.27 -2.77 8.17
C ALA A 38 -11.51 -2.14 8.79
N GLU A 39 -11.95 -2.62 9.96
CA GLU A 39 -13.08 -2.06 10.69
C GLU A 39 -12.83 -0.61 11.15
N ALA A 40 -11.61 -0.28 11.59
CA ALA A 40 -11.24 1.09 11.93
C ALA A 40 -11.30 2.01 10.69
N MET A 41 -10.83 1.55 9.53
CA MET A 41 -10.94 2.29 8.26
C MET A 41 -12.40 2.56 7.90
N MET A 42 -13.28 1.55 8.03
CA MET A 42 -14.72 1.73 7.82
C MET A 42 -15.31 2.78 8.76
N GLY A 43 -14.86 2.82 10.02
CA GLY A 43 -15.26 3.84 10.98
C GLY A 43 -14.84 5.26 10.59
N PHE A 44 -13.65 5.43 10.00
CA PHE A 44 -13.21 6.71 9.46
C PHE A 44 -14.00 7.11 8.21
N MET A 45 -14.24 6.19 7.29
CA MET A 45 -15.04 6.40 6.09
C MET A 45 -16.48 6.80 6.43
N ALA A 46 -17.09 6.17 7.42
CA ALA A 46 -18.45 6.50 7.86
C ALA A 46 -18.61 7.95 8.35
N LYS A 47 -17.56 8.56 8.93
CA LYS A 47 -17.59 9.97 9.37
C LYS A 47 -17.77 10.96 8.24
N VAL A 48 -17.40 10.56 7.03
CA VAL A 48 -17.52 11.41 5.83
C VAL A 48 -18.67 10.98 4.92
N GLY A 49 -19.49 10.00 5.35
CA GLY A 49 -20.65 9.54 4.60
C GLY A 49 -20.37 8.38 3.65
N ILE A 50 -19.18 7.76 3.72
CA ILE A 50 -18.88 6.56 2.93
C ILE A 50 -19.30 5.33 3.75
N LYS A 51 -20.27 4.58 3.26
CA LYS A 51 -20.69 3.30 3.82
C LYS A 51 -19.91 2.18 3.13
N ALA A 52 -18.95 1.59 3.82
CA ALA A 52 -18.18 0.49 3.30
C ALA A 52 -18.79 -0.87 3.71
N ASN A 53 -18.99 -1.76 2.75
CA ASN A 53 -19.45 -3.14 2.96
C ASN A 53 -18.23 -4.07 2.92
N LEU A 54 -17.87 -4.66 4.06
CA LEU A 54 -16.66 -5.48 4.17
C LEU A 54 -16.84 -6.88 3.57
N ASN A 55 -16.11 -7.15 2.52
CA ASN A 55 -15.93 -8.45 1.89
C ASN A 55 -14.65 -9.09 2.41
N TRP A 56 -14.78 -9.97 3.41
CA TRP A 56 -13.66 -10.65 4.02
C TRP A 56 -13.38 -11.99 3.32
N MET A 57 -12.16 -12.18 2.81
CA MET A 57 -11.82 -13.38 2.05
C MET A 57 -10.35 -13.81 2.24
N LYS A 58 -9.96 -14.94 1.66
CA LYS A 58 -8.56 -15.38 1.63
C LYS A 58 -7.77 -14.53 0.62
N TYR A 59 -6.47 -14.35 0.89
CA TYR A 59 -5.57 -13.57 0.05
C TYR A 59 -5.60 -13.97 -1.44
N SER A 60 -5.56 -15.29 -1.73
CA SER A 60 -5.59 -15.76 -3.11
C SER A 60 -6.86 -15.33 -3.85
N ALA A 61 -8.03 -15.48 -3.20
CA ALA A 61 -9.30 -15.07 -3.78
C ALA A 61 -9.40 -13.55 -3.99
N LEU A 62 -8.89 -12.75 -3.04
CA LEU A 62 -8.82 -11.30 -3.20
C LEU A 62 -7.93 -10.92 -4.38
N ARG A 63 -6.75 -11.54 -4.48
CA ARG A 63 -5.81 -11.25 -5.56
C ARG A 63 -6.37 -11.60 -6.93
N ASP A 64 -7.06 -12.72 -7.05
CA ASP A 64 -7.70 -13.12 -8.30
C ASP A 64 -8.75 -12.08 -8.72
N LYS A 65 -9.55 -11.58 -7.78
CA LYS A 65 -10.53 -10.51 -8.02
C LYS A 65 -9.89 -9.17 -8.39
N VAL A 66 -8.81 -8.77 -7.72
CA VAL A 66 -8.06 -7.55 -8.06
C VAL A 66 -7.56 -7.64 -9.50
N ARG A 67 -7.00 -8.77 -9.90
CA ARG A 67 -6.52 -9.00 -11.28
C ARG A 67 -7.64 -9.08 -12.31
N GLY A 68 -8.85 -9.42 -11.87
CA GLY A 68 -10.05 -9.43 -12.71
C GLY A 68 -10.76 -8.08 -12.79
N ASP A 69 -10.18 -7.02 -12.20
CA ASP A 69 -10.78 -5.67 -12.11
C ASP A 69 -12.18 -5.66 -11.43
N GLU A 70 -12.35 -6.57 -10.44
CA GLU A 70 -13.61 -6.73 -9.72
C GLU A 70 -13.61 -6.02 -8.34
N VAL A 71 -12.51 -5.36 -7.98
CA VAL A 71 -12.31 -4.80 -6.63
C VAL A 71 -12.15 -3.29 -6.69
N PRO A 72 -13.20 -2.53 -6.37
CA PRO A 72 -13.13 -1.06 -6.42
C PRO A 72 -12.28 -0.46 -5.29
N PHE A 73 -12.24 -1.13 -4.12
CA PHE A 73 -11.50 -0.65 -2.96
C PHE A 73 -11.05 -1.79 -2.06
N ASN A 74 -9.77 -1.82 -1.68
CA ASN A 74 -9.24 -2.90 -0.85
C ASN A 74 -8.19 -2.43 0.16
N PHE A 75 -8.04 -3.23 1.23
CA PHE A 75 -6.95 -3.13 2.18
C PHE A 75 -6.03 -4.33 2.01
N MET A 76 -4.79 -4.05 1.65
CA MET A 76 -3.76 -5.05 1.45
C MET A 76 -2.48 -4.69 2.19
N THR A 77 -1.61 -5.66 2.36
CA THR A 77 -0.27 -5.49 2.94
C THR A 77 0.77 -5.97 1.95
N TRP A 78 1.94 -5.37 2.02
CA TRP A 78 3.07 -5.74 1.18
C TRP A 78 4.33 -5.86 2.03
N GLY A 79 5.07 -6.94 1.83
CA GLY A 79 6.42 -7.13 2.34
C GLY A 79 7.43 -7.10 1.20
N SER A 80 8.59 -6.48 1.42
CA SER A 80 9.60 -6.29 0.36
C SER A 80 10.33 -7.58 -0.04
N GLY A 81 10.14 -8.66 0.69
CA GLY A 81 10.79 -9.95 0.40
C GLY A 81 12.33 -9.86 0.37
N SER A 82 12.93 -9.13 1.29
CA SER A 82 14.37 -8.86 1.38
C SER A 82 14.93 -7.86 0.35
N VAL A 83 14.09 -7.31 -0.52
CA VAL A 83 14.52 -6.29 -1.49
C VAL A 83 14.21 -4.90 -0.93
N ASN A 84 15.23 -4.25 -0.40
CA ASN A 84 15.12 -2.88 0.14
C ASN A 84 15.33 -1.83 -0.97
N ASP A 85 14.49 -1.90 -2.01
CA ASP A 85 14.50 -0.97 -3.13
C ASP A 85 13.06 -0.62 -3.53
N ILE A 86 12.81 0.67 -3.77
CA ILE A 86 11.50 1.19 -4.16
C ILE A 86 10.98 0.57 -5.46
N ALA A 87 11.89 0.17 -6.36
CA ALA A 87 11.53 -0.48 -7.61
C ALA A 87 10.72 -1.75 -7.41
N ASN A 88 10.95 -2.49 -6.33
CA ASN A 88 10.26 -3.75 -6.09
C ASN A 88 8.74 -3.57 -5.99
N ILE A 89 8.29 -2.71 -5.09
CA ILE A 89 6.86 -2.48 -4.87
C ILE A 89 6.24 -1.70 -6.04
N THR A 90 6.94 -0.69 -6.56
CA THR A 90 6.39 0.15 -7.63
C THR A 90 6.28 -0.61 -8.95
N ALA A 91 7.26 -1.43 -9.30
CA ALA A 91 7.18 -2.28 -10.48
C ALA A 91 6.11 -3.38 -10.35
N TYR A 92 5.76 -3.78 -9.14
CA TYR A 92 4.72 -4.78 -8.94
C TYR A 92 3.31 -4.20 -9.18
N PHE A 93 3.06 -2.97 -8.74
CA PHE A 93 1.71 -2.40 -8.68
C PHE A 93 1.44 -1.23 -9.64
N PHE A 94 2.45 -0.74 -10.37
CA PHE A 94 2.30 0.46 -11.20
C PHE A 94 3.01 0.36 -12.56
N ASP A 95 3.28 -0.83 -13.05
CA ASP A 95 3.99 -1.03 -14.33
C ASP A 95 3.12 -1.54 -15.48
N GLY A 96 1.80 -1.51 -15.30
CA GLY A 96 0.82 -1.94 -16.30
C GLY A 96 0.54 -3.44 -16.30
N ARG A 97 1.05 -4.21 -15.30
CA ARG A 97 0.77 -5.64 -15.15
C ARG A 97 -0.55 -5.88 -14.41
N ALA A 98 -0.91 -7.15 -14.26
CA ALA A 98 -2.21 -7.58 -13.73
C ALA A 98 -2.52 -7.13 -12.29
N ASP A 99 -1.53 -6.73 -11.51
CA ASP A 99 -1.72 -6.21 -10.16
C ASP A 99 -1.75 -4.64 -10.13
N ASP A 100 -1.56 -3.98 -11.31
CA ASP A 100 -1.69 -2.53 -11.46
C ASP A 100 -3.15 -2.17 -11.76
N THR A 101 -3.84 -1.67 -10.76
CA THR A 101 -5.24 -1.22 -10.88
C THR A 101 -5.37 0.26 -11.24
N ALA A 102 -4.29 1.03 -11.14
CA ALA A 102 -4.28 2.45 -11.47
C ALA A 102 -4.14 2.70 -12.99
N LEU A 103 -3.37 1.84 -13.67
CA LEU A 103 -3.06 1.92 -15.11
C LEU A 103 -2.62 3.32 -15.55
N ASP A 104 -1.86 4.01 -14.70
CA ASP A 104 -1.44 5.39 -14.90
C ASP A 104 -0.17 5.46 -15.74
N ALA A 105 -0.32 5.79 -17.01
CA ALA A 105 0.76 5.84 -17.98
C ALA A 105 1.86 6.85 -17.62
N GLU A 106 1.51 7.94 -16.92
CA GLU A 106 2.48 8.95 -16.51
C GLU A 106 3.32 8.46 -15.32
N VAL A 107 2.68 7.81 -14.34
CA VAL A 107 3.39 7.12 -13.26
C VAL A 107 4.35 6.09 -13.84
N LYS A 108 3.85 5.22 -14.71
CA LYS A 108 4.66 4.20 -15.38
C LYS A 108 5.87 4.79 -16.11
N LYS A 109 5.70 5.89 -16.85
CA LYS A 109 6.80 6.58 -17.55
C LYS A 109 7.97 6.92 -16.62
N TYR A 110 7.68 7.46 -15.43
CA TYR A 110 8.72 7.81 -14.46
C TYR A 110 9.33 6.56 -13.80
N LEU A 111 8.54 5.53 -13.54
CA LEU A 111 9.06 4.26 -13.03
C LEU A 111 10.00 3.58 -14.02
N ASP A 112 9.63 3.54 -15.29
CA ASP A 112 10.47 3.01 -16.37
C ASP A 112 11.78 3.78 -16.49
N ALA A 113 11.74 5.12 -16.48
CA ALA A 113 12.94 5.96 -16.52
C ALA A 113 13.83 5.74 -15.29
N GLY A 114 13.25 5.64 -14.09
CA GLY A 114 14.00 5.37 -12.86
C GLY A 114 14.61 3.97 -12.83
N GLY A 115 13.95 2.98 -13.44
CA GLY A 115 14.44 1.62 -13.58
C GLY A 115 15.53 1.43 -14.64
N ALA A 116 15.57 2.30 -15.64
CA ALA A 116 16.50 2.21 -16.76
C ALA A 116 17.86 2.90 -16.52
N THR A 117 17.97 3.74 -15.48
CA THR A 117 19.20 4.48 -15.18
C THR A 117 19.96 3.87 -14.01
N ILE A 118 21.30 3.92 -14.08
CA ILE A 118 22.21 3.58 -12.98
C ILE A 118 22.72 4.82 -12.24
N ASP A 119 22.43 6.02 -12.72
CA ASP A 119 22.75 7.28 -12.04
C ASP A 119 21.84 7.44 -10.82
N PRO A 120 22.38 7.53 -9.60
CA PRO A 120 21.56 7.58 -8.38
C PRO A 120 20.67 8.83 -8.28
N GLU A 121 21.13 9.98 -8.77
CA GLU A 121 20.36 11.22 -8.68
C GLU A 121 19.24 11.26 -9.71
N GLU A 122 19.50 10.81 -10.91
CA GLU A 122 18.48 10.65 -11.95
C GLU A 122 17.43 9.60 -11.52
N ARG A 123 17.88 8.48 -10.98
CA ARG A 123 17.00 7.43 -10.44
C ARG A 123 16.08 7.99 -9.34
N LYS A 124 16.67 8.68 -8.35
CA LYS A 124 15.95 9.30 -7.25
C LYS A 124 14.92 10.32 -7.73
N LYS A 125 15.27 11.16 -8.71
CA LYS A 125 14.37 12.15 -9.29
C LYS A 125 13.15 11.48 -9.94
N ASN A 126 13.37 10.46 -10.74
CA ASN A 126 12.28 9.76 -11.44
C ASN A 126 11.34 9.04 -10.45
N TYR A 127 11.87 8.29 -9.48
CA TYR A 127 11.02 7.66 -8.47
C TYR A 127 10.31 8.67 -7.57
N ALA A 128 10.94 9.79 -7.23
CA ALA A 128 10.29 10.85 -6.46
C ALA A 128 9.08 11.43 -7.20
N GLU A 129 9.19 11.62 -8.51
CA GLU A 129 8.09 12.13 -9.33
C GLU A 129 6.96 11.09 -9.47
N ALA A 130 7.30 9.83 -9.70
CA ALA A 130 6.30 8.74 -9.71
C ALA A 130 5.53 8.67 -8.37
N LEU A 131 6.24 8.69 -7.24
CA LEU A 131 5.61 8.64 -5.92
C LEU A 131 4.76 9.89 -5.62
N ARG A 132 5.17 11.05 -6.10
CA ARG A 132 4.38 12.29 -5.99
C ARG A 132 3.04 12.14 -6.72
N LEU A 133 3.06 11.66 -7.96
CA LEU A 133 1.85 11.42 -8.75
C LEU A 133 0.94 10.37 -8.11
N ILE A 134 1.49 9.26 -7.61
CA ILE A 134 0.72 8.22 -6.90
C ILE A 134 -0.01 8.82 -5.69
N ALA A 135 0.68 9.68 -4.92
CA ALA A 135 0.08 10.33 -3.75
C ALA A 135 -0.96 11.39 -4.15
N GLU A 136 -0.66 12.29 -5.08
CA GLU A 136 -1.56 13.36 -5.50
C GLU A 136 -2.85 12.84 -6.17
N ARG A 137 -2.75 11.73 -6.89
CA ARG A 137 -3.89 11.08 -7.55
C ARG A 137 -4.61 10.08 -6.64
N ALA A 138 -4.15 9.96 -5.40
CA ALA A 138 -4.71 9.06 -4.39
C ALA A 138 -4.85 7.60 -4.85
N HIS A 139 -3.92 7.12 -5.69
CA HIS A 139 -3.93 5.72 -6.13
C HIS A 139 -3.76 4.77 -4.95
N TRP A 140 -2.93 5.15 -3.98
CA TRP A 140 -2.69 4.43 -2.75
C TRP A 140 -2.69 5.35 -1.54
N LEU A 141 -3.20 4.85 -0.42
CA LEU A 141 -3.07 5.45 0.89
C LEU A 141 -2.18 4.56 1.77
N PRO A 142 -0.88 4.84 1.89
CA PRO A 142 -0.02 4.17 2.86
C PRO A 142 -0.49 4.48 4.28
N LEU A 143 -0.78 3.45 5.09
CA LEU A 143 -1.32 3.62 6.43
C LEU A 143 -0.22 3.57 7.49
N PHE A 144 0.54 2.47 7.52
CA PHE A 144 1.59 2.23 8.50
C PHE A 144 2.51 1.10 8.07
N SER A 145 3.66 0.98 8.72
CA SER A 145 4.53 -0.19 8.64
C SER A 145 4.36 -1.05 9.89
N TYR A 146 4.39 -2.37 9.73
CA TYR A 146 4.35 -3.29 10.86
C TYR A 146 5.64 -3.24 11.65
N ALA A 147 5.53 -3.36 12.97
CA ALA A 147 6.64 -3.69 13.86
C ALA A 147 6.62 -5.19 14.16
N TYR A 148 7.76 -5.85 14.01
CA TYR A 148 7.93 -7.25 14.36
C TYR A 148 8.67 -7.38 15.68
N PHE A 149 8.17 -8.26 16.54
CA PHE A 149 8.75 -8.54 17.85
C PHE A 149 9.26 -9.97 17.88
N TYR A 150 10.50 -10.14 18.31
CA TYR A 150 11.16 -11.43 18.41
C TYR A 150 11.41 -11.76 19.89
N GLY A 151 10.74 -12.80 20.41
CA GLY A 151 11.04 -13.38 21.72
C GLY A 151 12.08 -14.49 21.56
N MET A 152 13.18 -14.43 22.31
CA MET A 152 14.24 -15.43 22.27
C MET A 152 14.85 -15.66 23.65
N LYS A 153 15.55 -16.78 23.83
CA LYS A 153 16.33 -17.02 25.03
C LYS A 153 17.56 -16.12 25.07
N GLU A 154 17.98 -15.73 26.27
CA GLU A 154 19.15 -14.85 26.47
C GLU A 154 20.45 -15.47 25.93
N GLU A 155 20.54 -16.79 25.96
CA GLU A 155 21.70 -17.54 25.47
C GLU A 155 21.77 -17.62 23.93
N LEU A 156 20.72 -17.18 23.24
CA LEU A 156 20.72 -17.14 21.77
C LEU A 156 21.21 -15.78 21.28
N ASP A 157 22.32 -15.78 20.56
CA ASP A 157 22.79 -14.65 19.78
C ASP A 157 22.11 -14.69 18.40
N PHE A 158 21.11 -13.84 18.21
CA PHE A 158 20.37 -13.72 16.96
C PHE A 158 19.98 -12.27 16.72
N GLN A 159 20.31 -11.79 15.54
CA GLN A 159 19.92 -10.44 15.08
C GLN A 159 18.86 -10.56 13.98
N PRO A 160 17.61 -10.14 14.23
CA PRO A 160 16.58 -10.13 13.20
C PRO A 160 16.91 -9.12 12.12
N THR A 161 16.51 -9.45 10.89
CA THR A 161 16.65 -8.58 9.72
C THR A 161 15.31 -7.90 9.38
N PRO A 162 15.32 -6.72 8.72
CA PRO A 162 14.08 -5.99 8.40
C PRO A 162 13.24 -6.64 7.28
N ASP A 163 13.69 -7.76 6.73
CA ASP A 163 13.03 -8.47 5.63
C ASP A 163 11.94 -9.47 6.06
N GLU A 164 11.60 -9.48 7.36
CA GLU A 164 10.58 -10.37 7.96
C GLU A 164 10.93 -11.87 7.94
N ILE A 165 12.12 -12.23 7.47
CA ILE A 165 12.57 -13.62 7.37
C ILE A 165 13.43 -13.97 8.57
N VAL A 166 13.11 -15.10 9.22
CA VAL A 166 13.93 -15.63 10.32
C VAL A 166 15.11 -16.41 9.76
N HIS A 167 16.24 -15.76 9.61
CA HIS A 167 17.48 -16.36 9.10
C HIS A 167 18.19 -17.16 10.18
N LEU A 168 17.70 -18.35 10.52
CA LEU A 168 18.24 -19.19 11.60
C LEU A 168 19.72 -19.56 11.41
N TYR A 169 20.24 -19.57 10.19
CA TYR A 169 21.66 -19.80 9.93
C TYR A 169 22.59 -18.71 10.50
N ARG A 170 22.04 -17.58 10.92
CA ARG A 170 22.74 -16.49 11.60
C ARG A 170 22.71 -16.64 13.12
N ALA A 171 21.86 -17.51 13.65
CA ALA A 171 21.73 -17.71 15.08
C ALA A 171 22.89 -18.56 15.62
N LYS A 172 23.40 -18.21 16.80
CA LYS A 172 24.46 -18.95 17.51
C LYS A 172 24.09 -19.05 18.98
N TRP A 173 24.47 -20.15 19.62
CA TRP A 173 24.45 -20.23 21.07
C TRP A 173 25.68 -19.48 21.62
N LYS A 174 25.51 -18.71 22.66
CA LYS A 174 26.60 -18.03 23.41
C LYS A 174 27.39 -19.03 24.23
#